data_a5960505842b843f5645a0c0ab7f6a9e
#
_entry.id   a5960505842b843f5645a0c0ab7f6a9e
#
_cell.length_a   1.000
_cell.length_b   1.000
_cell.length_c   1.000
_cell.angle_alpha   90.00
_cell.angle_beta   90.00
_cell.angle_gamma   90.00
#
_symmetry.space_group_name_H-M   'P 1'
#
loop_
_entity.id
_entity.type
_entity.pdbx_description
1 polymer ?
#
loop_
_entity_poly.entity_id
_entity_poly.type
_entity_poly.pdbx_seq_one_letter_code
_entity_poly.pdbx_strand_id
1 'polypeptide(L)'
;MRIRSWVVEQPGRPMVETEREESAGPGEVLVQVAGCGVCHTDLGYFYDGVPTRHAFPLTLGHEVSGMVVETGPGAGTWLNRNVIVPAVIPCGQCEACRAGRGSICPKQVFPGNDLDGGFGTHLRVPAAGLCPVPDLEDPARNPGKVDLETLSVIADAVSTPYQAILRSGLAPGDIAVFVGVGGVGGFGVQIAAAMGALVVAVDV
;
A
#
# COMPACT_ATOMS: atom_id res chain seq x y z
N MET A 1 2.55 19.66 -11.38
CA MET A 1 1.36 19.09 -12.05
C MET A 1 0.13 19.36 -11.19
N ARG A 2 -1.02 19.71 -11.80
CA ARG A 2 -2.26 19.93 -11.04
C ARG A 2 -2.88 18.61 -10.64
N ILE A 3 -3.13 18.41 -9.34
CA ILE A 3 -3.68 17.18 -8.77
C ILE A 3 -4.95 17.47 -7.99
N ARG A 4 -5.81 16.45 -7.85
CA ARG A 4 -7.01 16.49 -7.00
C ARG A 4 -6.91 15.42 -5.94
N SER A 5 -7.39 15.73 -4.73
CA SER A 5 -7.43 14.79 -3.60
C SER A 5 -8.66 15.00 -2.73
N TRP A 6 -9.11 13.92 -2.09
CA TRP A 6 -10.14 13.95 -1.07
C TRP A 6 -9.47 14.09 0.30
N VAL A 7 -9.69 15.21 0.94
CA VAL A 7 -8.99 15.61 2.16
C VAL A 7 -9.93 15.50 3.36
N VAL A 8 -9.46 14.87 4.41
CA VAL A 8 -10.08 14.92 5.74
C VAL A 8 -9.58 16.17 6.44
N GLU A 9 -10.47 17.15 6.64
CA GLU A 9 -10.14 18.35 7.42
C GLU A 9 -10.29 18.09 8.92
N GLN A 10 -11.24 17.23 9.28
CA GLN A 10 -11.54 16.84 10.65
C GLN A 10 -12.16 15.43 10.65
N PRO A 11 -11.72 14.52 11.55
CA PRO A 11 -12.35 13.20 11.69
C PRO A 11 -13.87 13.28 11.87
N GLY A 12 -14.58 12.35 11.23
CA GLY A 12 -16.05 12.28 11.27
C GLY A 12 -16.78 13.33 10.43
N ARG A 13 -16.07 14.21 9.72
CA ARG A 13 -16.67 15.16 8.77
C ARG A 13 -16.47 14.67 7.33
N PRO A 14 -17.42 14.96 6.42
CA PRO A 14 -17.24 14.61 5.01
C PRO A 14 -15.91 15.09 4.45
N MET A 15 -15.26 14.25 3.65
CA MET A 15 -14.05 14.65 2.93
C MET A 15 -14.35 15.77 1.95
N VAL A 16 -13.39 16.66 1.75
CA VAL A 16 -13.48 17.79 0.82
C VAL A 16 -12.56 17.54 -0.36
N GLU A 17 -13.09 17.70 -1.58
CA GLU A 17 -12.25 17.68 -2.78
C GLU A 17 -11.42 18.97 -2.85
N THR A 18 -10.11 18.82 -3.00
CA THR A 18 -9.17 19.94 -3.12
C THR A 18 -8.32 19.79 -4.38
N GLU A 19 -7.87 20.91 -4.93
CA GLU A 19 -6.92 20.95 -6.03
C GLU A 19 -5.66 21.71 -5.60
N ARG A 20 -4.50 21.20 -6.00
CA ARG A 20 -3.22 21.90 -5.78
C ARG A 20 -2.21 21.55 -6.86
N GLU A 21 -1.18 22.38 -6.98
CA GLU A 21 0.01 22.01 -7.74
C GLU A 21 0.90 21.12 -6.88
N GLU A 22 1.41 20.04 -7.49
CA GLU A 22 2.31 19.10 -6.84
C GLU A 22 3.46 18.74 -7.78
N SER A 23 4.63 18.46 -7.24
CA SER A 23 5.82 18.02 -7.98
C SER A 23 6.69 17.12 -7.12
N ALA A 24 7.44 16.22 -7.76
CA ALA A 24 8.36 15.31 -7.09
C ALA A 24 9.64 16.04 -6.65
N GLY A 25 9.96 15.96 -5.38
CA GLY A 25 11.24 16.43 -4.80
C GLY A 25 12.39 15.44 -5.02
N PRO A 26 13.61 15.76 -4.56
CA PRO A 26 14.77 14.87 -4.68
C PRO A 26 14.51 13.51 -4.04
N GLY A 27 14.72 12.43 -4.81
CA GLY A 27 14.47 11.05 -4.38
C GLY A 27 13.00 10.64 -4.31
N GLU A 28 12.09 11.51 -4.75
CA GLU A 28 10.65 11.25 -4.78
C GLU A 28 10.14 11.00 -6.20
N VAL A 29 8.94 10.47 -6.25
CA VAL A 29 8.15 10.32 -7.48
C VAL A 29 6.73 10.85 -7.27
N LEU A 30 6.07 11.23 -8.35
CA LEU A 30 4.64 11.45 -8.41
C LEU A 30 4.00 10.28 -9.16
N VAL A 31 3.13 9.56 -8.48
CA VAL A 31 2.41 8.40 -8.99
C VAL A 31 1.00 8.83 -9.37
N GLN A 32 0.61 8.66 -10.64
CA GLN A 32 -0.78 8.72 -11.03
C GLN A 32 -1.49 7.49 -10.50
N VAL A 33 -2.43 7.69 -9.59
CA VAL A 33 -3.14 6.61 -8.91
C VAL A 33 -4.07 5.90 -9.89
N ALA A 34 -3.88 4.60 -10.07
CA ALA A 34 -4.81 3.74 -10.79
C ALA A 34 -5.87 3.17 -9.84
N GLY A 35 -5.46 2.71 -8.66
CA GLY A 35 -6.33 2.22 -7.60
C GLY A 35 -5.80 2.55 -6.21
N CYS A 36 -6.73 2.74 -5.27
CA CYS A 36 -6.42 2.85 -3.86
C CYS A 36 -7.47 2.08 -3.05
N GLY A 37 -7.04 1.04 -2.33
CA GLY A 37 -7.90 0.27 -1.43
C GLY A 37 -8.31 1.10 -0.21
N VAL A 38 -9.48 0.77 0.34
CA VAL A 38 -9.96 1.31 1.62
C VAL A 38 -9.73 0.26 2.70
N CYS A 39 -8.89 0.59 3.66
CA CYS A 39 -8.55 -0.27 4.78
C CYS A 39 -9.30 0.15 6.05
N HIS A 40 -9.45 -0.78 7.00
CA HIS A 40 -10.01 -0.48 8.32
C HIS A 40 -9.19 0.59 9.07
N THR A 41 -7.90 0.69 8.78
CA THR A 41 -7.02 1.76 9.29
C THR A 41 -7.50 3.15 8.87
N ASP A 42 -7.94 3.32 7.61
CA ASP A 42 -8.50 4.59 7.13
C ASP A 42 -9.81 4.93 7.87
N LEU A 43 -10.63 3.91 8.14
CA LEU A 43 -11.87 4.08 8.91
C LEU A 43 -11.57 4.49 10.35
N GLY A 44 -10.54 3.91 10.97
CA GLY A 44 -10.08 4.28 12.31
C GLY A 44 -9.63 5.75 12.39
N TYR A 45 -8.88 6.23 11.40
CA TYR A 45 -8.50 7.64 11.30
C TYR A 45 -9.70 8.55 11.06
N PHE A 46 -10.62 8.11 10.20
CA PHE A 46 -11.76 8.92 9.79
C PHE A 46 -12.88 8.95 10.84
N TYR A 47 -13.29 7.80 11.38
CA TYR A 47 -14.44 7.69 12.29
C TYR A 47 -14.07 7.68 13.77
N ASP A 48 -13.00 6.96 14.14
CA ASP A 48 -12.71 6.67 15.54
C ASP A 48 -11.72 7.67 16.16
N GLY A 49 -11.23 8.63 15.36
CA GLY A 49 -10.31 9.66 15.83
C GLY A 49 -8.94 9.10 16.24
N VAL A 50 -8.54 7.95 15.69
CA VAL A 50 -7.18 7.45 15.87
C VAL A 50 -6.19 8.50 15.38
N PRO A 51 -5.19 8.91 16.19
CA PRO A 51 -4.29 9.99 15.78
C PRO A 51 -3.37 9.58 14.64
N THR A 52 -3.25 10.44 13.64
CA THR A 52 -2.23 10.34 12.59
C THR A 52 -0.96 11.08 13.01
N ARG A 53 0.20 10.73 12.43
CA ARG A 53 1.45 11.45 12.70
C ARG A 53 1.48 12.82 12.04
N HIS A 54 0.92 12.93 10.83
CA HIS A 54 0.66 14.21 10.20
C HIS A 54 -0.68 14.75 10.70
N ALA A 55 -0.72 16.01 11.12
CA ALA A 55 -1.97 16.64 11.54
C ALA A 55 -2.93 16.81 10.35
N PHE A 56 -4.23 16.81 10.61
CA PHE A 56 -5.21 17.21 9.61
C PHE A 56 -5.05 18.72 9.25
N PRO A 57 -5.31 19.10 7.99
CA PRO A 57 -5.94 18.33 6.91
C PRO A 57 -4.99 17.29 6.30
N LEU A 58 -5.52 16.11 5.94
CA LEU A 58 -4.75 14.99 5.41
C LEU A 58 -5.58 14.19 4.40
N THR A 59 -4.96 13.79 3.31
CA THR A 59 -5.50 12.79 2.39
C THR A 59 -5.19 11.40 2.92
N LEU A 60 -6.19 10.54 3.11
CA LEU A 60 -6.01 9.15 3.55
C LEU A 60 -5.74 8.22 2.37
N GLY A 61 -5.60 6.91 2.66
CA GLY A 61 -5.38 5.86 1.66
C GLY A 61 -3.91 5.46 1.53
N HIS A 62 -3.63 4.19 1.77
CA HIS A 62 -2.26 3.64 1.80
C HIS A 62 -2.10 2.36 0.96
N GLU A 63 -3.16 1.86 0.36
CA GLU A 63 -3.13 0.70 -0.54
C GLU A 63 -3.15 1.16 -2.00
N VAL A 64 -1.99 1.59 -2.53
CA VAL A 64 -1.93 2.30 -3.80
C VAL A 64 -1.18 1.51 -4.87
N SER A 65 -1.79 1.44 -6.05
CA SER A 65 -1.14 1.09 -7.31
C SER A 65 -1.29 2.23 -8.32
N GLY A 66 -0.35 2.36 -9.23
CA GLY A 66 -0.40 3.42 -10.23
C GLY A 66 0.82 3.45 -11.14
N MET A 67 0.90 4.51 -11.92
CA MET A 67 2.02 4.75 -12.83
C MET A 67 2.82 5.98 -12.38
N VAL A 68 4.13 5.88 -12.38
CA VAL A 68 5.01 7.02 -12.11
C VAL A 68 5.00 7.99 -13.30
N VAL A 69 4.49 9.19 -13.09
CA VAL A 69 4.34 10.22 -14.14
C VAL A 69 5.35 11.36 -14.03
N GLU A 70 5.97 11.53 -12.86
CA GLU A 70 7.01 12.52 -12.63
C GLU A 70 8.04 11.98 -11.63
N THR A 71 9.30 12.34 -11.81
CA THR A 71 10.40 11.93 -10.93
C THR A 71 11.25 13.12 -10.55
N GLY A 72 11.58 13.22 -9.28
CA GLY A 72 12.59 14.16 -8.81
C GLY A 72 14.02 13.69 -9.08
N PRO A 73 15.03 14.55 -8.79
CA PRO A 73 16.42 14.17 -8.92
C PRO A 73 16.75 12.88 -8.16
N GLY A 74 17.44 11.96 -8.83
CA GLY A 74 17.82 10.65 -8.25
C GLY A 74 16.79 9.53 -8.41
N ALA A 75 15.58 9.79 -8.93
CA ALA A 75 14.53 8.82 -9.09
C ALA A 75 14.17 8.49 -10.57
N GLY A 76 14.93 9.02 -11.55
CA GLY A 76 14.59 8.97 -12.98
C GLY A 76 14.34 7.57 -13.56
N THR A 77 14.87 6.51 -12.96
CA THR A 77 14.67 5.13 -13.41
C THR A 77 13.23 4.63 -13.24
N TRP A 78 12.41 5.35 -12.48
CA TRP A 78 11.02 4.99 -12.22
C TRP A 78 10.02 5.60 -13.20
N LEU A 79 10.41 6.60 -13.99
CA LEU A 79 9.49 7.27 -14.92
C LEU A 79 8.79 6.26 -15.86
N ASN A 80 7.48 6.42 -16.02
CA ASN A 80 6.60 5.57 -16.83
C ASN A 80 6.53 4.09 -16.39
N ARG A 81 6.89 3.78 -15.16
CA ARG A 81 6.72 2.44 -14.60
C ARG A 81 5.43 2.31 -13.83
N ASN A 82 4.74 1.20 -14.02
CA ASN A 82 3.67 0.77 -13.15
C ASN A 82 4.26 0.27 -11.83
N VAL A 83 3.69 0.72 -10.73
CA VAL A 83 4.21 0.43 -9.38
C VAL A 83 3.08 0.13 -8.39
N ILE A 84 3.43 -0.64 -7.36
CA ILE A 84 2.71 -0.68 -6.10
C ILE A 84 3.49 0.19 -5.11
N VAL A 85 2.80 1.08 -4.44
CA VAL A 85 3.36 1.90 -3.36
C VAL A 85 3.12 1.14 -2.05
N PRO A 86 4.17 0.64 -1.37
CA PRO A 86 3.97 -0.10 -0.13
C PRO A 86 3.35 0.81 0.94
N ALA A 87 2.44 0.27 1.74
CA ALA A 87 1.84 0.99 2.86
C ALA A 87 2.90 1.47 3.87
N VAL A 88 3.98 0.72 4.01
CA VAL A 88 5.14 1.08 4.83
C VAL A 88 6.35 1.25 3.92
N ILE A 89 6.80 2.48 3.74
CA ILE A 89 7.97 2.84 2.93
C ILE A 89 9.19 2.92 3.84
N PRO A 90 10.12 1.95 3.80
CA PRO A 90 11.31 1.96 4.64
C PRO A 90 12.35 2.98 4.15
N CYS A 91 13.18 3.51 5.05
CA CYS A 91 14.23 4.46 4.67
C CYS A 91 15.40 3.84 3.87
N GLY A 92 15.48 2.52 3.78
CA GLY A 92 16.50 1.77 3.03
C GLY A 92 17.90 1.74 3.66
N GLN A 93 18.20 2.56 4.68
CA GLN A 93 19.59 2.78 5.13
C GLN A 93 19.83 2.60 6.64
N CYS A 94 18.79 2.42 7.45
CA CYS A 94 18.96 2.12 8.88
C CYS A 94 19.35 0.65 9.11
N GLU A 95 19.71 0.32 10.33
CA GLU A 95 20.12 -1.05 10.72
C GLU A 95 19.03 -2.08 10.39
N ALA A 96 17.76 -1.77 10.72
CA ALA A 96 16.62 -2.65 10.41
C ALA A 96 16.49 -2.89 8.89
N CYS A 97 16.62 -1.84 8.08
CA CYS A 97 16.55 -1.96 6.61
C CYS A 97 17.70 -2.79 6.05
N ARG A 98 18.94 -2.55 6.51
CA ARG A 98 20.12 -3.33 6.09
C ARG A 98 20.04 -4.80 6.50
N ALA A 99 19.34 -5.09 7.58
CA ALA A 99 19.06 -6.47 8.03
C ALA A 99 17.84 -7.10 7.34
N GLY A 100 17.26 -6.50 6.28
CA GLY A 100 16.09 -7.02 5.57
C GLY A 100 14.78 -6.88 6.35
N ARG A 101 14.75 -6.07 7.41
CA ARG A 101 13.59 -5.85 8.27
C ARG A 101 12.98 -4.47 8.07
N GLY A 102 12.74 -4.10 6.81
CA GLY A 102 12.19 -2.78 6.44
C GLY A 102 10.83 -2.47 7.07
N SER A 103 10.00 -3.47 7.30
CA SER A 103 8.67 -3.33 7.93
C SER A 103 8.71 -2.78 9.36
N ILE A 104 9.86 -2.84 10.04
CA ILE A 104 10.06 -2.26 11.37
C ILE A 104 11.07 -1.09 11.34
N CYS A 105 11.20 -0.43 10.21
CA CYS A 105 12.07 0.72 10.04
C CYS A 105 11.62 1.87 10.97
N PRO A 106 12.45 2.37 11.87
CA PRO A 106 12.07 3.47 12.76
C PRO A 106 11.90 4.82 12.03
N LYS A 107 12.36 4.90 10.77
CA LYS A 107 12.23 6.07 9.90
C LYS A 107 11.33 5.77 8.69
N GLN A 108 10.39 4.86 8.85
CA GLN A 108 9.41 4.55 7.82
C GLN A 108 8.47 5.73 7.57
N VAL A 109 7.96 5.80 6.36
CA VAL A 109 6.91 6.72 5.95
C VAL A 109 5.68 5.92 5.59
N PHE A 110 4.51 6.36 6.03
CA PHE A 110 3.23 5.69 5.82
C PHE A 110 2.27 6.68 5.14
N PRO A 111 1.95 6.49 3.84
CA PRO A 111 0.97 7.32 3.13
C PRO A 111 -0.40 7.29 3.85
N GLY A 112 -1.07 8.44 3.92
CA GLY A 112 -2.33 8.56 4.67
C GLY A 112 -2.15 8.67 6.20
N ASN A 113 -0.90 8.72 6.69
CA ASN A 113 -0.59 8.89 8.10
C ASN A 113 0.55 9.88 8.35
N ASP A 114 1.71 9.68 7.70
CA ASP A 114 2.89 10.56 7.82
C ASP A 114 2.91 11.65 6.74
N LEU A 115 2.26 11.39 5.63
CA LEU A 115 2.09 12.30 4.49
C LEU A 115 0.75 11.99 3.82
N ASP A 116 0.33 12.82 2.86
CA ASP A 116 -0.88 12.58 2.08
C ASP A 116 -0.87 11.21 1.43
N GLY A 117 -2.02 10.55 1.44
CA GLY A 117 -2.26 9.22 0.89
C GLY A 117 -2.88 9.24 -0.51
N GLY A 118 -3.40 8.07 -0.90
CA GLY A 118 -3.83 7.76 -2.26
C GLY A 118 -5.29 8.10 -2.60
N PHE A 119 -6.09 8.68 -1.70
CA PHE A 119 -7.45 9.08 -2.05
C PHE A 119 -7.44 10.37 -2.89
N GLY A 120 -6.91 10.27 -4.09
CA GLY A 120 -6.74 11.37 -5.03
C GLY A 120 -6.27 10.88 -6.39
N THR A 121 -6.05 11.81 -7.30
CA THR A 121 -5.58 11.49 -8.66
C THR A 121 -4.09 11.14 -8.70
N HIS A 122 -3.31 11.65 -7.76
CA HIS A 122 -1.86 11.46 -7.70
C HIS A 122 -1.38 11.37 -6.25
N LEU A 123 -0.28 10.67 -6.07
CA LEU A 123 0.38 10.49 -4.78
C LEU A 123 1.88 10.80 -4.93
N ARG A 124 2.42 11.70 -4.10
CA ARG A 124 3.85 11.96 -4.00
C ARG A 124 4.46 11.13 -2.88
N VAL A 125 5.48 10.33 -3.20
CA VAL A 125 6.15 9.44 -2.24
C VAL A 125 7.66 9.33 -2.52
N PRO A 126 8.45 8.94 -1.50
CA PRO A 126 9.82 8.49 -1.74
C PRO A 126 9.88 7.34 -2.75
N ALA A 127 10.80 7.39 -3.69
CA ALA A 127 11.02 6.32 -4.66
C ALA A 127 11.60 5.04 -4.02
N ALA A 128 12.19 5.18 -2.83
CA ALA A 128 12.73 4.05 -2.08
C ALA A 128 11.60 3.12 -1.63
N GLY A 129 11.71 1.84 -1.97
CA GLY A 129 10.73 0.83 -1.58
C GLY A 129 9.59 0.62 -2.56
N LEU A 130 9.46 1.41 -3.63
CA LEU A 130 8.49 1.14 -4.68
C LEU A 130 8.67 -0.28 -5.26
N CYS A 131 7.57 -0.96 -5.49
CA CYS A 131 7.55 -2.29 -6.08
C CYS A 131 7.14 -2.18 -7.56
N PRO A 132 8.01 -2.53 -8.53
CA PRO A 132 7.63 -2.48 -9.93
C PRO A 132 6.62 -3.58 -10.25
N VAL A 133 5.56 -3.22 -10.96
CA VAL A 133 4.58 -4.16 -11.49
C VAL A 133 5.15 -4.77 -12.77
N PRO A 134 5.07 -6.10 -12.96
CA PRO A 134 5.46 -6.73 -14.22
C PRO A 134 4.56 -6.28 -15.37
N ASP A 135 4.95 -6.60 -16.60
CA ASP A 135 4.13 -6.35 -17.77
C ASP A 135 2.80 -7.10 -17.64
N LEU A 136 1.70 -6.36 -17.52
CA LEU A 136 0.36 -6.91 -17.35
C LEU A 136 -0.25 -7.40 -18.67
N GLU A 137 0.30 -7.02 -19.80
CA GLU A 137 -0.11 -7.51 -21.13
C GLU A 137 0.51 -8.87 -21.44
N ASP A 138 1.56 -9.28 -20.72
CA ASP A 138 2.18 -10.59 -20.87
C ASP A 138 1.29 -11.68 -20.23
N PRO A 139 0.63 -12.56 -21.01
CA PRO A 139 -0.25 -13.59 -20.47
C PRO A 139 0.48 -14.64 -19.62
N ALA A 140 1.80 -14.77 -19.75
CA ALA A 140 2.60 -15.65 -18.89
C ALA A 140 2.77 -15.07 -17.49
N ARG A 141 2.76 -13.75 -17.37
CA ARG A 141 2.91 -13.04 -16.08
C ARG A 141 1.58 -12.64 -15.46
N ASN A 142 0.55 -12.46 -16.31
CA ASN A 142 -0.79 -12.07 -15.91
C ASN A 142 -1.85 -13.02 -16.48
N PRO A 143 -1.82 -14.32 -16.16
CA PRO A 143 -2.79 -15.29 -16.66
C PRO A 143 -4.21 -14.99 -16.20
N GLY A 144 -4.37 -14.33 -15.05
CA GLY A 144 -5.65 -13.90 -14.48
C GLY A 144 -6.21 -12.61 -15.07
N LYS A 145 -5.47 -11.94 -15.95
CA LYS A 145 -5.84 -10.64 -16.55
C LYS A 145 -6.22 -9.59 -15.49
N VAL A 146 -5.46 -9.56 -14.40
CA VAL A 146 -5.62 -8.56 -13.34
C VAL A 146 -5.17 -7.21 -13.88
N ASP A 147 -5.95 -6.17 -13.64
CA ASP A 147 -5.60 -4.79 -13.99
C ASP A 147 -4.76 -4.10 -12.92
N LEU A 148 -4.16 -2.96 -13.27
CA LEU A 148 -3.32 -2.21 -12.36
C LEU A 148 -4.10 -1.69 -11.15
N GLU A 149 -5.36 -1.33 -11.32
CA GLU A 149 -6.24 -0.81 -10.28
C GLU A 149 -6.44 -1.83 -9.16
N THR A 150 -6.75 -3.07 -9.53
CA THR A 150 -6.97 -4.19 -8.60
C THR A 150 -5.70 -4.53 -7.80
N LEU A 151 -4.51 -4.30 -8.35
CA LEU A 151 -3.25 -4.61 -7.66
C LEU A 151 -2.98 -3.72 -6.44
N SER A 152 -3.76 -2.67 -6.21
CA SER A 152 -3.60 -1.77 -5.06
C SER A 152 -3.62 -2.51 -3.72
N VAL A 153 -4.46 -3.53 -3.58
CA VAL A 153 -4.59 -4.34 -2.35
C VAL A 153 -3.32 -5.11 -1.96
N ILE A 154 -2.37 -5.27 -2.91
CA ILE A 154 -1.08 -5.91 -2.62
C ILE A 154 -0.25 -5.08 -1.64
N ALA A 155 -0.45 -3.76 -1.63
CA ALA A 155 0.30 -2.84 -0.78
C ALA A 155 0.14 -3.15 0.73
N ASP A 156 -1.03 -3.68 1.14
CA ASP A 156 -1.30 -4.05 2.54
C ASP A 156 -2.13 -5.34 2.66
N ALA A 157 -3.38 -5.37 2.20
CA ALA A 157 -4.30 -6.47 2.47
C ALA A 157 -3.77 -7.86 2.06
N VAL A 158 -2.93 -7.94 1.02
CA VAL A 158 -2.25 -9.16 0.58
C VAL A 158 -0.91 -9.34 1.28
N SER A 159 -0.07 -8.29 1.33
CA SER A 159 1.30 -8.40 1.85
C SER A 159 1.33 -8.64 3.36
N THR A 160 0.38 -8.12 4.11
CA THR A 160 0.28 -8.30 5.57
C THR A 160 0.09 -9.77 5.96
N PRO A 161 -0.93 -10.50 5.49
CA PRO A 161 -1.08 -11.92 5.82
C PRO A 161 0.01 -12.78 5.18
N TYR A 162 0.52 -12.43 3.99
CA TYR A 162 1.65 -13.13 3.38
C TYR A 162 2.88 -13.11 4.28
N GLN A 163 3.24 -11.94 4.81
CA GLN A 163 4.36 -11.79 5.74
C GLN A 163 4.14 -12.56 7.05
N ALA A 164 2.92 -12.57 7.59
CA ALA A 164 2.58 -13.32 8.80
C ALA A 164 2.74 -14.83 8.57
N ILE A 165 2.24 -15.35 7.45
CA ILE A 165 2.34 -16.76 7.06
C ILE A 165 3.81 -17.16 6.87
N LEU A 166 4.61 -16.37 6.17
CA LEU A 166 6.05 -16.66 6.01
C LEU A 166 6.77 -16.73 7.36
N ARG A 167 6.44 -15.84 8.29
CA ARG A 167 7.07 -15.81 9.63
C ARG A 167 6.58 -16.90 10.55
N SER A 168 5.40 -17.48 10.31
CA SER A 168 4.91 -18.62 11.09
C SER A 168 5.68 -19.91 10.80
N GLY A 169 6.40 -19.97 9.68
CA GLY A 169 7.05 -21.19 9.23
C GLY A 169 6.10 -22.22 8.66
N LEU A 170 4.88 -21.81 8.26
CA LEU A 170 3.86 -22.70 7.69
C LEU A 170 4.45 -23.51 6.51
N ALA A 171 4.26 -24.84 6.58
CA ALA A 171 4.71 -25.78 5.56
C ALA A 171 3.52 -26.49 4.89
N PRO A 172 3.70 -27.05 3.68
CA PRO A 172 2.66 -27.87 3.04
C PRO A 172 2.24 -29.04 3.94
N GLY A 173 0.91 -29.22 4.10
CA GLY A 173 0.34 -30.23 4.97
C GLY A 173 0.04 -29.78 6.41
N ASP A 174 0.54 -28.61 6.81
CA ASP A 174 0.20 -28.04 8.12
C ASP A 174 -1.27 -27.58 8.15
N ILE A 175 -1.82 -27.44 9.37
CA ILE A 175 -3.14 -26.88 9.60
C ILE A 175 -2.98 -25.39 9.96
N ALA A 176 -3.61 -24.52 9.14
CA ALA A 176 -3.69 -23.10 9.40
C ALA A 176 -5.11 -22.70 9.81
N VAL A 177 -5.27 -22.07 10.97
CA VAL A 177 -6.56 -21.58 11.45
C VAL A 177 -6.57 -20.06 11.35
N PHE A 178 -7.54 -19.51 10.59
CA PHE A 178 -7.79 -18.08 10.47
C PHE A 178 -9.05 -17.71 11.25
N VAL A 179 -8.92 -16.80 12.19
CA VAL A 179 -10.05 -16.21 12.91
C VAL A 179 -10.27 -14.79 12.35
N GLY A 180 -11.39 -14.57 11.71
CA GLY A 180 -11.68 -13.39 10.90
C GLY A 180 -11.22 -13.57 9.44
N VAL A 181 -12.18 -13.59 8.50
CA VAL A 181 -11.93 -13.75 7.05
C VAL A 181 -12.42 -12.54 6.24
N GLY A 182 -12.33 -11.34 6.84
CA GLY A 182 -12.46 -10.07 6.13
C GLY A 182 -11.31 -9.85 5.13
N GLY A 183 -11.04 -8.60 4.73
CA GLY A 183 -10.06 -8.27 3.69
C GLY A 183 -8.71 -8.97 3.88
N VAL A 184 -8.05 -8.75 5.02
CA VAL A 184 -6.74 -9.34 5.34
C VAL A 184 -6.82 -10.86 5.53
N GLY A 185 -7.79 -11.33 6.34
CA GLY A 185 -7.94 -12.77 6.62
C GLY A 185 -8.33 -13.58 5.39
N GLY A 186 -9.18 -13.04 4.52
CA GLY A 186 -9.57 -13.67 3.27
C GLY A 186 -8.40 -13.90 2.31
N PHE A 187 -7.45 -12.95 2.21
CA PHE A 187 -6.20 -13.18 1.48
C PHE A 187 -5.30 -14.18 2.19
N GLY A 188 -5.24 -14.14 3.52
CA GLY A 188 -4.48 -15.13 4.30
C GLY A 188 -4.92 -16.56 4.04
N VAL A 189 -6.22 -16.82 4.03
CA VAL A 189 -6.81 -18.11 3.67
C VAL A 189 -6.34 -18.58 2.29
N GLN A 190 -6.42 -17.71 1.28
CA GLN A 190 -6.03 -18.03 -0.08
C GLN A 190 -4.51 -18.32 -0.18
N ILE A 191 -3.69 -17.50 0.48
CA ILE A 191 -2.23 -17.66 0.48
C ILE A 191 -1.83 -18.97 1.16
N ALA A 192 -2.37 -19.27 2.36
CA ALA A 192 -2.05 -20.50 3.07
C ALA A 192 -2.49 -21.74 2.28
N ALA A 193 -3.67 -21.72 1.66
CA ALA A 193 -4.14 -22.79 0.78
C ALA A 193 -3.22 -22.97 -0.44
N ALA A 194 -2.79 -21.88 -1.09
CA ALA A 194 -1.85 -21.92 -2.22
C ALA A 194 -0.47 -22.45 -1.82
N MET A 195 -0.08 -22.30 -0.54
CA MET A 195 1.15 -22.89 0.01
C MET A 195 0.98 -24.36 0.43
N GLY A 196 -0.18 -24.95 0.22
CA GLY A 196 -0.46 -26.36 0.49
C GLY A 196 -0.88 -26.69 1.92
N ALA A 197 -1.27 -25.71 2.72
CA ALA A 197 -1.81 -25.95 4.06
C ALA A 197 -3.29 -26.39 4.01
N LEU A 198 -3.70 -27.14 5.02
CA LEU A 198 -5.11 -27.38 5.31
C LEU A 198 -5.66 -26.17 6.08
N VAL A 199 -6.58 -25.41 5.47
CA VAL A 199 -7.07 -24.17 6.04
C VAL A 199 -8.42 -24.36 6.73
N VAL A 200 -8.51 -23.86 7.96
CA VAL A 200 -9.76 -23.71 8.72
C VAL A 200 -10.04 -22.22 8.87
N ALA A 201 -11.16 -21.76 8.32
CA ALA A 201 -11.62 -20.38 8.40
C ALA A 201 -12.79 -20.26 9.39
N VAL A 202 -12.70 -19.32 10.31
CA VAL A 202 -13.70 -19.04 11.35
C VAL A 202 -14.09 -17.57 11.27
N ASP A 203 -15.38 -17.29 11.12
CA ASP A 203 -15.94 -15.93 11.13
C ASP A 203 -17.31 -15.90 11.79
N VAL A 204 -17.87 -14.70 12.01
CA VAL A 204 -19.19 -14.46 12.60
C VAL A 204 -20.24 -14.22 11.53
#